data_4222d1e29ca66c175fb343966a9745b4
#
_entry.id   4222d1e29ca66c175fb343966a9745b4
#
_cell.length_a   1.000
_cell.length_b   1.000
_cell.length_c   1.000
_cell.angle_alpha   90.00
_cell.angle_beta   90.00
_cell.angle_gamma   90.00
#
_symmetry.space_group_name_H-M   'P 1'
#
loop_
_entity.id
_entity.type
_entity.pdbx_description
1 polymer ?
#
loop_
_entity_poly.entity_id
_entity_poly.type
_entity_poly.pdbx_seq_one_letter_code
_entity_poly.pdbx_strand_id
1 'polypeptide(L)'
;MDTMQARIEQLEQENAALRALLKKHGIAYPETAENQISAIANQGSRMLQNEVTPQMVSFFYTYFRGRKDVYSVRSRPKDGKAGYFPVCTHFWDHKLCPKTTGQKIACRDCPNRAYKPLNIRALLAHLKGEREDSSDVVGIYPLLPDDTCYFLVFDFDDHEGTFQGSEKTVSWRDEVDALRKICELEQIDALVERSRSGQGAHVWIFFSETVSAQKARQFGTALLTKGAESVSLKNFRAYDRMLPLQEHLPEGKLGNLIALPLQGRALRNGNSAFVDENWNAYPDQWGALKSARKLSVKEIEDKIAAWTPEAGLLGQLAEEPQEAEENTQKSFLPEKPWRKTELTLHPEDVKGAVELVYANGVYIKSTNLKPRLQNQLRRLAAYKNPEFHKKLAMGFSTLGIPRIVYCGHDDGDFICLPRGCVESLKELLEEAAIPYHITDERQSDRKIKVSFAGQLYPEQQRA
;
A
#
# COMPACT_ATOMS: atom_id res chain seq x y z
N MET A 1 18.48 -16.00 30.11
CA MET A 1 18.66 -14.53 30.10
C MET A 1 20.15 -14.13 30.12
N ASP A 2 21.02 -14.88 30.77
CA ASP A 2 22.47 -14.55 30.88
C ASP A 2 23.27 -14.49 29.58
N THR A 3 22.96 -15.33 28.62
CA THR A 3 23.69 -15.38 27.32
C THR A 3 23.45 -14.18 26.42
N MET A 4 22.27 -13.58 26.47
CA MET A 4 21.94 -12.42 25.67
C MET A 4 22.53 -11.14 26.24
N GLN A 5 22.53 -11.01 27.57
CA GLN A 5 23.15 -9.90 28.28
C GLN A 5 24.68 -9.89 28.07
N ALA A 6 25.34 -11.04 28.22
CA ALA A 6 26.77 -11.19 27.97
C ALA A 6 27.14 -10.85 26.50
N ARG A 7 26.26 -11.17 25.53
CA ARG A 7 26.50 -10.83 24.14
C ARG A 7 26.35 -9.35 23.87
N ILE A 8 25.41 -8.67 24.53
CA ILE A 8 25.24 -7.21 24.44
C ILE A 8 26.50 -6.52 24.98
N GLU A 9 26.97 -6.89 26.17
CA GLU A 9 28.18 -6.33 26.76
C GLU A 9 29.42 -6.53 25.89
N GLN A 10 29.57 -7.71 25.27
CA GLN A 10 30.65 -7.98 24.34
C GLN A 10 30.59 -7.06 23.10
N LEU A 11 29.40 -6.88 22.52
CA LEU A 11 29.21 -6.01 21.33
C LEU A 11 29.45 -4.53 21.69
N GLU A 12 29.09 -4.09 22.88
CA GLU A 12 29.36 -2.74 23.37
C GLU A 12 30.87 -2.49 23.54
N GLN A 13 31.62 -3.47 24.08
CA GLN A 13 33.05 -3.38 24.18
C GLN A 13 33.75 -3.37 22.82
N GLU A 14 33.36 -4.24 21.91
CA GLU A 14 33.88 -4.26 20.52
C GLU A 14 33.62 -2.93 19.80
N ASN A 15 32.42 -2.37 19.99
CA ASN A 15 32.04 -1.08 19.39
C ASN A 15 32.83 0.08 19.96
N ALA A 16 33.08 0.10 21.26
CA ALA A 16 33.92 1.09 21.92
C ALA A 16 35.37 1.04 21.42
N ALA A 17 35.91 -0.16 21.25
CA ALA A 17 37.28 -0.37 20.74
C ALA A 17 37.42 0.10 19.28
N LEU A 18 36.44 -0.21 18.43
CA LEU A 18 36.42 0.24 17.03
C LEU A 18 36.36 1.77 16.93
N ARG A 19 35.54 2.42 17.76
CA ARG A 19 35.44 3.90 17.79
C ARG A 19 36.76 4.55 18.25
N ALA A 20 37.43 3.97 19.24
CA ALA A 20 38.72 4.44 19.66
C ALA A 20 39.77 4.34 18.54
N LEU A 21 39.76 3.26 17.78
CA LEU A 21 40.62 3.08 16.59
C LEU A 21 40.32 4.10 15.49
N LEU A 22 39.05 4.33 15.14
CA LEU A 22 38.65 5.32 14.15
C LEU A 22 39.10 6.73 14.56
N LYS A 23 38.90 7.09 15.82
CA LYS A 23 39.37 8.38 16.39
C LYS A 23 40.88 8.52 16.33
N LYS A 24 41.62 7.45 16.64
CA LYS A 24 43.08 7.43 16.55
C LYS A 24 43.59 7.67 15.12
N HIS A 25 42.86 7.19 14.11
CA HIS A 25 43.24 7.35 12.71
C HIS A 25 42.58 8.55 12.03
N GLY A 26 41.90 9.43 12.77
CA GLY A 26 41.25 10.64 12.22
C GLY A 26 40.11 10.35 11.26
N ILE A 27 39.54 9.15 11.29
CA ILE A 27 38.44 8.75 10.45
C ILE A 27 37.13 9.20 11.10
N ALA A 28 36.40 10.09 10.44
CA ALA A 28 35.07 10.50 10.91
C ALA A 28 34.10 9.32 10.79
N TYR A 29 33.39 9.03 11.88
CA TYR A 29 32.32 8.05 11.91
C TYR A 29 31.03 8.71 12.42
N PRO A 30 29.83 8.27 11.97
CA PRO A 30 28.59 8.85 12.43
C PRO A 30 28.47 8.62 13.95
N GLU A 31 28.15 9.71 14.66
CA GLU A 31 27.81 9.62 16.08
C GLU A 31 26.62 8.67 16.25
N THR A 32 26.65 7.91 17.34
CA THR A 32 25.78 6.77 17.60
C THR A 32 24.32 7.01 17.21
N ALA A 33 23.67 5.96 16.71
CA ALA A 33 22.23 5.94 16.47
C ALA A 33 21.41 6.44 17.68
N GLU A 34 21.90 6.27 18.90
CA GLU A 34 21.31 6.82 20.12
C GLU A 34 21.36 8.35 20.19
N ASN A 35 22.46 8.98 19.75
CA ASN A 35 22.53 10.45 19.65
C ASN A 35 21.66 10.97 18.51
N GLN A 36 21.57 10.23 17.41
CA GLN A 36 20.64 10.55 16.30
C GLN A 36 19.19 10.32 16.74
N ILE A 37 18.88 9.21 17.40
CA ILE A 37 17.54 8.93 17.94
C ILE A 37 17.19 9.94 19.03
N SER A 38 18.11 10.29 19.93
CA SER A 38 17.90 11.34 20.93
C SER A 38 17.80 12.73 20.30
N ALA A 39 18.55 13.04 19.25
CA ALA A 39 18.47 14.29 18.51
C ALA A 39 17.14 14.36 17.73
N ILE A 40 16.72 13.28 17.09
CA ILE A 40 15.43 13.16 16.39
C ILE A 40 14.27 13.22 17.38
N ALA A 41 14.36 12.51 18.51
CA ALA A 41 13.35 12.57 19.58
C ALA A 41 13.31 13.96 20.24
N ASN A 42 14.44 14.61 20.45
CA ASN A 42 14.50 15.98 20.96
C ASN A 42 14.02 17.02 19.94
N GLN A 43 14.24 16.81 18.63
CA GLN A 43 13.66 17.64 17.58
C GLN A 43 12.15 17.44 17.51
N GLY A 44 11.66 16.19 17.54
CA GLY A 44 10.24 15.88 17.63
C GLY A 44 9.58 16.47 18.89
N SER A 45 10.26 16.44 20.04
CA SER A 45 9.80 17.09 21.27
C SER A 45 9.78 18.61 21.16
N ARG A 46 10.74 19.25 20.50
CA ARG A 46 10.74 20.70 20.27
C ARG A 46 9.60 21.16 19.36
N MET A 47 9.21 20.35 18.41
CA MET A 47 8.09 20.64 17.51
C MET A 47 6.74 20.61 18.20
N LEU A 48 6.57 19.76 19.21
CA LEU A 48 5.33 19.64 20.00
C LEU A 48 5.32 20.56 21.24
N GLN A 49 6.45 21.15 21.62
CA GLN A 49 6.54 22.14 22.69
C GLN A 49 5.92 23.49 22.27
N ASN A 50 5.80 23.78 20.98
CA ASN A 50 4.95 24.85 20.50
C ASN A 50 3.50 24.40 20.65
N GLU A 51 2.74 25.05 21.50
CA GLU A 51 1.33 24.78 21.77
C GLU A 51 0.56 24.58 20.46
N VAL A 52 -0.02 23.36 20.28
CA VAL A 52 -0.89 23.10 19.15
C VAL A 52 -2.11 24.03 19.28
N THR A 53 -2.16 25.05 18.44
CA THR A 53 -3.22 26.06 18.47
C THR A 53 -4.47 25.60 17.71
N PRO A 54 -5.65 26.14 18.01
CA PRO A 54 -6.86 25.87 17.22
C PRO A 54 -6.71 26.18 15.73
N GLN A 55 -5.87 27.20 15.39
CA GLN A 55 -5.57 27.55 14.01
C GLN A 55 -4.79 26.43 13.31
N MET A 56 -3.80 25.85 13.99
CA MET A 56 -3.06 24.69 13.47
C MET A 56 -3.96 23.48 13.26
N VAL A 57 -4.88 23.20 14.19
CA VAL A 57 -5.88 22.15 14.03
C VAL A 57 -6.78 22.38 12.82
N SER A 58 -7.23 23.62 12.64
CA SER A 58 -8.06 24.01 11.49
C SER A 58 -7.27 23.85 10.18
N PHE A 59 -6.00 24.27 10.16
CA PHE A 59 -5.10 24.09 9.02
C PHE A 59 -4.90 22.60 8.71
N PHE A 60 -4.56 21.78 9.71
CA PHE A 60 -4.43 20.34 9.57
C PHE A 60 -5.67 19.72 8.92
N TYR A 61 -6.86 20.09 9.41
CA TYR A 61 -8.10 19.58 8.86
C TYR A 61 -8.35 20.01 7.41
N THR A 62 -7.70 21.07 6.89
CA THR A 62 -7.82 21.42 5.46
C THR A 62 -7.19 20.40 4.52
N TYR A 63 -6.28 19.57 5.01
CA TYR A 63 -5.63 18.50 4.27
C TYR A 63 -6.32 17.14 4.52
N PHE A 64 -6.59 16.82 5.76
CA PHE A 64 -7.12 15.51 6.17
C PHE A 64 -8.64 15.54 6.37
N ARG A 65 -9.36 15.94 5.33
CA ARG A 65 -10.82 15.97 5.34
C ARG A 65 -11.38 14.60 5.03
N GLY A 66 -12.22 14.09 5.92
CA GLY A 66 -13.03 12.89 5.70
C GLY A 66 -14.48 13.17 6.08
N ARG A 67 -15.25 12.12 6.33
CA ARG A 67 -16.60 12.22 6.85
C ARG A 67 -16.62 13.10 8.11
N LYS A 68 -17.57 14.02 8.16
CA LYS A 68 -17.73 14.92 9.30
C LYS A 68 -18.67 14.35 10.37
N ASP A 69 -19.60 13.51 9.96
CA ASP A 69 -20.67 12.93 10.79
C ASP A 69 -20.19 11.79 11.70
N VAL A 70 -19.01 11.22 11.40
CA VAL A 70 -18.44 10.11 12.13
C VAL A 70 -16.91 10.13 12.09
N TYR A 71 -16.29 9.68 13.16
CA TYR A 71 -14.87 9.35 13.23
C TYR A 71 -14.66 8.17 14.14
N SER A 72 -13.50 7.55 14.08
CA SER A 72 -13.12 6.45 14.96
C SER A 72 -11.96 6.83 15.85
N VAL A 73 -11.87 6.18 16.99
CA VAL A 73 -10.69 6.23 17.86
C VAL A 73 -10.11 4.85 18.03
N ARG A 74 -8.81 4.81 18.26
CA ARG A 74 -8.12 3.56 18.55
C ARG A 74 -8.49 3.08 19.96
N SER A 75 -8.71 1.79 20.09
CA SER A 75 -8.94 1.15 21.38
C SER A 75 -8.15 -0.15 21.46
N ARG A 76 -7.65 -0.44 22.65
CA ARG A 76 -7.01 -1.71 22.96
C ARG A 76 -7.84 -2.41 24.03
N PRO A 77 -8.74 -3.32 23.65
CA PRO A 77 -9.49 -4.11 24.58
C PRO A 77 -8.59 -4.97 25.45
N LYS A 78 -9.10 -5.50 26.57
CA LYS A 78 -8.32 -6.34 27.53
C LYS A 78 -7.79 -7.64 26.90
N ASP A 79 -8.42 -8.12 25.84
CA ASP A 79 -8.02 -9.28 25.03
C ASP A 79 -6.82 -9.02 24.08
N GLY A 80 -6.28 -7.81 24.08
CA GLY A 80 -5.01 -7.45 23.48
C GLY A 80 -5.02 -7.01 22.03
N LYS A 81 -6.06 -7.26 21.24
CA LYS A 81 -6.15 -6.82 19.83
C LYS A 81 -6.60 -5.38 19.73
N ALA A 82 -5.67 -4.50 19.36
CA ALA A 82 -5.98 -3.11 19.10
C ALA A 82 -6.79 -2.94 17.80
N GLY A 83 -7.77 -2.04 17.81
CA GLY A 83 -8.61 -1.75 16.64
C GLY A 83 -9.16 -0.33 16.70
N TYR A 84 -9.82 0.08 15.61
CA TYR A 84 -10.53 1.37 15.54
C TYR A 84 -12.02 1.15 15.67
N PHE A 85 -12.65 1.97 16.50
CA PHE A 85 -14.08 1.90 16.77
C PHE A 85 -14.72 3.26 16.53
N PRO A 86 -15.85 3.32 15.81
CA PRO A 86 -16.57 4.58 15.62
C PRO A 86 -17.05 5.12 16.97
N VAL A 87 -16.87 6.42 17.17
CA VAL A 87 -17.28 7.08 18.40
C VAL A 87 -18.79 7.26 18.40
N CYS A 88 -19.45 6.71 19.41
CA CYS A 88 -20.90 6.68 19.55
C CYS A 88 -21.34 7.39 20.83
N THR A 89 -22.43 8.13 20.77
CA THR A 89 -23.04 8.78 21.97
C THR A 89 -23.59 7.75 22.94
N HIS A 90 -24.06 6.61 22.46
CA HIS A 90 -24.61 5.53 23.26
C HIS A 90 -23.56 4.50 23.71
N PHE A 91 -22.26 4.81 23.56
CA PHE A 91 -21.20 3.88 23.94
C PHE A 91 -21.28 3.59 25.46
N TRP A 92 -21.42 2.29 25.82
CA TRP A 92 -21.63 1.81 27.17
C TRP A 92 -22.88 2.35 27.93
N ASP A 93 -23.84 2.92 27.21
CA ASP A 93 -25.15 3.21 27.79
C ASP A 93 -25.91 1.89 28.08
N HIS A 94 -26.29 1.67 29.35
CA HIS A 94 -26.92 0.42 29.78
C HIS A 94 -28.27 0.14 29.11
N LYS A 95 -28.95 1.17 28.61
CA LYS A 95 -30.26 1.03 27.96
C LYS A 95 -30.15 0.88 26.44
N LEU A 96 -29.14 1.49 25.84
CA LEU A 96 -29.06 1.66 24.40
C LEU A 96 -27.92 0.87 23.74
N CYS A 97 -26.83 0.59 24.47
CA CYS A 97 -25.69 -0.13 23.92
C CYS A 97 -25.80 -1.65 24.13
N PRO A 98 -26.02 -2.47 23.09
CA PRO A 98 -26.18 -3.91 23.27
C PRO A 98 -24.96 -4.62 23.87
N LYS A 99 -23.78 -4.00 23.79
CA LYS A 99 -22.53 -4.55 24.39
C LYS A 99 -22.61 -4.62 25.92
N THR A 100 -23.37 -3.75 26.56
CA THR A 100 -23.54 -3.76 28.01
C THR A 100 -24.32 -4.99 28.51
N THR A 101 -25.09 -5.62 27.61
CA THR A 101 -25.82 -6.87 27.87
C THR A 101 -25.07 -8.11 27.37
N GLY A 102 -23.77 -7.95 26.99
CA GLY A 102 -22.95 -9.04 26.52
C GLY A 102 -23.14 -9.44 25.05
N GLN A 103 -23.96 -8.71 24.28
CA GLN A 103 -24.17 -9.01 22.87
C GLN A 103 -22.90 -8.70 22.05
N LYS A 104 -22.46 -9.66 21.24
CA LYS A 104 -21.33 -9.51 20.31
C LYS A 104 -21.81 -8.89 18.99
N ILE A 105 -22.06 -7.59 18.98
CA ILE A 105 -22.44 -6.84 17.79
C ILE A 105 -21.34 -5.85 17.40
N ALA A 106 -21.04 -5.74 16.11
CA ALA A 106 -20.14 -4.70 15.63
C ALA A 106 -20.84 -3.33 15.69
N CYS A 107 -20.12 -2.28 16.11
CA CYS A 107 -20.70 -0.94 16.24
C CYS A 107 -21.28 -0.41 14.92
N ARG A 108 -20.71 -0.82 13.78
CA ARG A 108 -21.21 -0.47 12.43
C ARG A 108 -22.60 -1.08 12.12
N ASP A 109 -22.91 -2.22 12.73
CA ASP A 109 -24.15 -2.97 12.49
C ASP A 109 -25.17 -2.79 13.63
N CYS A 110 -24.85 -1.94 14.63
CA CYS A 110 -25.70 -1.69 15.78
C CYS A 110 -26.96 -0.88 15.39
N PRO A 111 -28.18 -1.34 15.71
CA PRO A 111 -29.40 -0.61 15.40
C PRO A 111 -29.51 0.71 16.16
N ASN A 112 -28.91 0.78 17.35
CA ASN A 112 -28.92 1.96 18.23
C ASN A 112 -27.68 2.85 18.03
N ARG A 113 -26.98 2.72 16.89
CA ARG A 113 -25.79 3.55 16.64
C ARG A 113 -26.17 5.03 16.52
N ALA A 114 -25.45 5.87 17.25
CA ALA A 114 -25.53 7.32 17.13
C ALA A 114 -24.12 7.89 17.15
N TYR A 115 -23.55 8.05 15.96
CA TYR A 115 -22.16 8.47 15.81
C TYR A 115 -21.97 9.92 16.24
N LYS A 116 -20.81 10.22 16.78
CA LYS A 116 -20.41 11.58 17.10
C LYS A 116 -19.73 12.22 15.91
N PRO A 117 -20.05 13.48 15.58
CA PRO A 117 -19.33 14.22 14.56
C PRO A 117 -17.88 14.48 14.97
N LEU A 118 -16.99 14.46 13.99
CA LEU A 118 -15.60 14.87 14.19
C LEU A 118 -15.55 16.34 14.61
N ASN A 119 -14.79 16.64 15.65
CA ASN A 119 -14.69 17.98 16.19
C ASN A 119 -13.23 18.37 16.51
N ILE A 120 -12.99 19.66 16.71
CA ILE A 120 -11.68 20.24 16.99
C ILE A 120 -11.04 19.61 18.24
N ARG A 121 -11.82 19.27 19.27
CA ARG A 121 -11.28 18.67 20.50
C ARG A 121 -10.68 17.29 20.25
N ALA A 122 -11.33 16.47 19.40
CA ALA A 122 -10.80 15.16 19.02
C ALA A 122 -9.50 15.28 18.25
N LEU A 123 -9.43 16.21 17.29
CA LEU A 123 -8.21 16.49 16.51
C LEU A 123 -7.09 17.04 17.40
N LEU A 124 -7.42 17.97 18.31
CA LEU A 124 -6.46 18.51 19.26
C LEU A 124 -5.91 17.41 20.20
N ALA A 125 -6.76 16.53 20.71
CA ALA A 125 -6.33 15.40 21.54
C ALA A 125 -5.39 14.46 20.76
N HIS A 126 -5.70 14.18 19.49
CA HIS A 126 -4.85 13.40 18.60
C HIS A 126 -3.45 14.02 18.42
N LEU A 127 -3.41 15.31 18.08
CA LEU A 127 -2.15 16.04 17.86
C LEU A 127 -1.33 16.20 19.14
N LYS A 128 -1.96 16.30 20.31
CA LYS A 128 -1.27 16.33 21.60
C LYS A 128 -0.76 14.95 22.03
N GLY A 129 -1.51 13.89 21.78
CA GLY A 129 -1.11 12.52 22.10
C GLY A 129 -0.83 12.31 23.60
N GLU A 130 -1.75 12.77 24.46
CA GLU A 130 -1.55 12.75 25.92
C GLU A 130 -1.97 11.42 26.56
N ARG A 131 -2.81 10.62 25.86
CA ARG A 131 -3.36 9.38 26.42
C ARG A 131 -2.42 8.19 26.25
N GLU A 132 -2.13 7.52 27.35
CA GLU A 132 -1.23 6.36 27.35
C GLU A 132 -1.79 5.14 26.62
N ASP A 133 -3.12 4.95 26.70
CA ASP A 133 -3.84 3.87 26.03
C ASP A 133 -4.02 4.11 24.52
N SER A 134 -3.53 5.24 24.00
CA SER A 134 -3.69 5.68 22.62
C SER A 134 -5.15 5.82 22.17
N SER A 135 -6.09 6.02 23.09
CA SER A 135 -7.51 6.23 22.77
C SER A 135 -7.79 7.64 22.19
N ASP A 136 -6.78 8.48 22.09
CA ASP A 136 -6.79 9.77 21.39
C ASP A 136 -6.35 9.68 19.92
N VAL A 137 -5.91 8.52 19.45
CA VAL A 137 -5.60 8.31 18.03
C VAL A 137 -6.89 8.33 17.22
N VAL A 138 -7.02 9.33 16.36
CA VAL A 138 -8.18 9.51 15.50
C VAL A 138 -7.97 8.82 14.16
N GLY A 139 -8.98 8.08 13.71
CA GLY A 139 -9.12 7.58 12.37
C GLY A 139 -10.31 8.22 11.67
N ILE A 140 -10.12 8.56 10.40
CA ILE A 140 -11.16 9.18 9.56
C ILE A 140 -11.58 8.25 8.43
N TYR A 141 -12.74 8.52 7.85
CA TYR A 141 -13.27 7.81 6.69
C TYR A 141 -13.14 8.73 5.48
N PRO A 142 -12.20 8.44 4.55
CA PRO A 142 -11.93 9.28 3.37
C PRO A 142 -13.12 9.40 2.42
N LEU A 143 -13.85 8.30 2.21
CA LEU A 143 -15.01 8.25 1.31
C LEU A 143 -16.20 8.96 1.94
N LEU A 144 -16.65 10.03 1.29
CA LEU A 144 -17.79 10.82 1.73
C LEU A 144 -19.13 10.18 1.29
N PRO A 145 -20.27 10.58 1.92
CA PRO A 145 -21.59 10.03 1.56
C PRO A 145 -22.04 10.29 0.12
N ASP A 146 -21.44 11.26 -0.56
CA ASP A 146 -21.66 11.62 -1.96
C ASP A 146 -20.63 10.98 -2.92
N ASP A 147 -19.97 9.93 -2.48
CA ASP A 147 -18.94 9.18 -3.23
C ASP A 147 -17.73 10.03 -3.65
N THR A 148 -17.42 11.09 -2.92
CA THR A 148 -16.26 11.94 -3.16
C THR A 148 -15.19 11.80 -2.07
N CYS A 149 -13.99 12.35 -2.31
CA CYS A 149 -12.89 12.40 -1.35
C CYS A 149 -12.04 13.65 -1.55
N TYR A 150 -11.25 14.03 -0.53
CA TYR A 150 -10.34 15.18 -0.56
C TYR A 150 -8.87 14.80 -0.79
N PHE A 151 -8.55 13.53 -0.76
CA PHE A 151 -7.21 13.01 -0.97
C PHE A 151 -7.24 11.57 -1.44
N LEU A 152 -6.15 11.16 -2.05
CA LEU A 152 -5.80 9.79 -2.30
C LEU A 152 -4.65 9.42 -1.35
N VAL A 153 -4.69 8.25 -0.74
CA VAL A 153 -3.60 7.78 0.10
C VAL A 153 -3.29 6.31 -0.19
N PHE A 154 -2.00 6.00 -0.30
CA PHE A 154 -1.51 4.63 -0.39
C PHE A 154 -1.01 4.22 1.00
N ASP A 155 -1.47 3.09 1.49
CA ASP A 155 -1.18 2.55 2.82
C ASP A 155 -0.26 1.33 2.70
N PHE A 156 0.94 1.40 3.23
CA PHE A 156 1.96 0.36 3.20
C PHE A 156 2.26 -0.10 4.62
N ASP A 157 1.87 -1.33 4.95
CA ASP A 157 2.18 -1.96 6.23
C ASP A 157 3.15 -3.13 6.04
N ASP A 158 4.02 -3.33 6.99
CA ASP A 158 4.82 -4.54 7.10
C ASP A 158 3.97 -5.67 7.68
N HIS A 159 3.58 -6.59 6.83
CA HIS A 159 2.88 -7.82 7.22
C HIS A 159 3.88 -8.99 7.27
N GLU A 160 5.05 -8.79 7.85
CA GLU A 160 5.98 -9.89 8.14
C GLU A 160 5.31 -10.92 9.05
N GLY A 161 4.83 -12.00 8.45
CA GLY A 161 4.20 -13.13 9.16
C GLY A 161 3.44 -14.08 8.25
N THR A 162 3.16 -13.74 7.00
CA THR A 162 2.30 -14.56 6.14
C THR A 162 3.03 -15.36 5.06
N PHE A 163 4.32 -15.14 4.83
CA PHE A 163 5.11 -15.97 3.92
C PHE A 163 6.38 -16.46 4.62
N GLN A 164 6.31 -17.68 5.17
CA GLN A 164 7.48 -18.48 5.53
C GLN A 164 8.10 -19.05 4.25
N GLY A 165 8.79 -18.23 3.50
CA GLY A 165 9.68 -18.61 2.42
C GLY A 165 10.99 -17.86 2.59
N SER A 166 12.12 -18.54 2.41
CA SER A 166 13.49 -18.07 2.66
C SER A 166 14.01 -17.00 1.71
N GLU A 167 13.16 -16.08 1.22
CA GLU A 167 13.50 -15.09 0.22
C GLU A 167 13.42 -13.69 0.78
N LYS A 168 14.38 -12.84 0.40
CA LYS A 168 14.37 -11.41 0.67
C LYS A 168 13.08 -10.81 0.13
N THR A 169 12.09 -10.67 1.01
CA THR A 169 10.85 -9.96 0.68
C THR A 169 11.20 -8.52 0.35
N VAL A 170 10.62 -8.00 -0.73
CA VAL A 170 10.72 -6.58 -1.08
C VAL A 170 10.23 -5.78 0.11
N SER A 171 11.09 -4.92 0.64
CA SER A 171 10.75 -4.07 1.78
C SER A 171 9.60 -3.13 1.41
N TRP A 172 8.66 -2.89 2.32
CA TRP A 172 7.65 -1.87 2.15
C TRP A 172 8.25 -0.48 1.85
N ARG A 173 9.48 -0.21 2.31
CA ARG A 173 10.21 1.02 1.99
C ARG A 173 10.57 1.12 0.52
N ASP A 174 11.04 0.04 -0.10
CA ASP A 174 11.38 0.01 -1.53
C ASP A 174 10.15 0.33 -2.39
N GLU A 175 8.96 -0.13 -1.95
CA GLU A 175 7.70 0.14 -2.63
C GLU A 175 7.28 1.61 -2.50
N VAL A 176 7.42 2.17 -1.30
CA VAL A 176 7.14 3.60 -1.05
C VAL A 176 8.09 4.48 -1.84
N ASP A 177 9.39 4.14 -1.87
CA ASP A 177 10.40 4.90 -2.61
C ASP A 177 10.16 4.81 -4.12
N ALA A 178 9.71 3.65 -4.62
CA ALA A 178 9.27 3.51 -6.01
C ALA A 178 8.08 4.42 -6.33
N LEU A 179 7.05 4.46 -5.47
CA LEU A 179 5.90 5.36 -5.64
C LEU A 179 6.30 6.82 -5.52
N ARG A 180 7.16 7.18 -4.57
CA ARG A 180 7.72 8.53 -4.44
C ARG A 180 8.41 8.97 -5.73
N LYS A 181 9.25 8.08 -6.30
CA LYS A 181 9.94 8.34 -7.56
C LYS A 181 8.98 8.54 -8.73
N ILE A 182 7.91 7.76 -8.80
CA ILE A 182 6.84 7.95 -9.80
C ILE A 182 6.21 9.33 -9.63
N CYS A 183 5.82 9.70 -8.41
CA CYS A 183 5.23 11.01 -8.14
C CYS A 183 6.16 12.17 -8.52
N GLU A 184 7.45 12.06 -8.21
CA GLU A 184 8.46 13.03 -8.59
C GLU A 184 8.57 13.19 -10.12
N LEU A 185 8.69 12.08 -10.86
CA LEU A 185 8.78 12.08 -12.33
C LEU A 185 7.54 12.71 -12.98
N GLU A 186 6.38 12.50 -12.39
CA GLU A 186 5.10 13.03 -12.88
C GLU A 186 4.71 14.38 -12.26
N GLN A 187 5.63 15.01 -11.50
CA GLN A 187 5.44 16.32 -10.86
C GLN A 187 4.20 16.38 -9.95
N ILE A 188 4.03 15.34 -9.15
CA ILE A 188 2.98 15.21 -8.14
C ILE A 188 3.60 15.32 -6.77
N ASP A 189 3.14 16.28 -5.97
CA ASP A 189 3.56 16.42 -4.58
C ASP A 189 2.91 15.32 -3.75
N ALA A 190 3.68 14.28 -3.45
CA ALA A 190 3.28 13.22 -2.55
C ALA A 190 3.99 13.39 -1.21
N LEU A 191 3.21 13.47 -0.13
CA LEU A 191 3.75 13.59 1.22
C LEU A 191 3.81 12.21 1.88
N VAL A 192 5.00 11.75 2.21
CA VAL A 192 5.20 10.43 2.83
C VAL A 192 5.21 10.55 4.34
N GLU A 193 4.36 9.79 4.99
CA GLU A 193 4.28 9.65 6.44
C GLU A 193 4.83 8.28 6.86
N ARG A 194 5.75 8.23 7.81
CA ARG A 194 6.02 6.99 8.55
C ARG A 194 4.83 6.69 9.43
N SER A 195 4.27 5.48 9.32
CA SER A 195 3.08 5.10 10.08
C SER A 195 3.28 5.22 11.59
N ARG A 196 2.18 5.25 12.34
CA ARG A 196 2.20 5.35 13.80
C ARG A 196 2.97 4.21 14.49
N SER A 197 2.97 3.01 13.92
CA SER A 197 3.73 1.85 14.42
C SER A 197 5.22 1.94 14.09
N GLY A 198 5.60 2.71 13.08
CA GLY A 198 6.94 2.73 12.50
C GLY A 198 7.22 1.57 11.53
N GLN A 199 6.26 0.65 11.35
CA GLN A 199 6.37 -0.55 10.53
C GLN A 199 5.57 -0.43 9.22
N GLY A 200 5.49 0.76 8.66
CA GLY A 200 4.77 1.05 7.44
C GLY A 200 4.80 2.53 7.12
N ALA A 201 4.11 2.92 6.06
CA ALA A 201 4.00 4.30 5.63
C ALA A 201 2.68 4.58 4.91
N HIS A 202 2.28 5.84 4.92
CA HIS A 202 1.21 6.37 4.09
C HIS A 202 1.80 7.36 3.09
N VAL A 203 1.40 7.26 1.83
CA VAL A 203 1.76 8.23 0.78
C VAL A 203 0.51 9.03 0.43
N TRP A 204 0.50 10.30 0.79
CA TRP A 204 -0.64 11.20 0.69
C TRP A 204 -0.56 12.07 -0.57
N ILE A 205 -1.63 12.12 -1.35
CA ILE A 205 -1.83 13.05 -2.47
C ILE A 205 -3.11 13.82 -2.21
N PHE A 206 -3.01 15.13 -2.08
CA PHE A 206 -4.13 15.98 -1.67
C PHE A 206 -4.81 16.65 -2.86
N PHE A 207 -6.12 16.91 -2.71
CA PHE A 207 -6.94 17.60 -3.69
C PHE A 207 -7.39 18.96 -3.17
N SER A 208 -7.47 19.94 -4.05
CA SER A 208 -7.90 21.29 -3.69
C SER A 208 -9.39 21.38 -3.40
N GLU A 209 -10.15 20.47 -4.01
CA GLU A 209 -11.60 20.34 -3.93
C GLU A 209 -11.99 18.86 -3.84
N THR A 210 -13.28 18.53 -3.72
CA THR A 210 -13.73 17.14 -3.73
C THR A 210 -13.62 16.52 -5.11
N VAL A 211 -13.10 15.31 -5.15
CA VAL A 211 -12.96 14.47 -6.37
C VAL A 211 -13.81 13.22 -6.17
N SER A 212 -14.53 12.75 -7.20
CA SER A 212 -15.22 11.47 -7.08
C SER A 212 -14.23 10.36 -6.77
N ALA A 213 -14.60 9.44 -5.89
CA ALA A 213 -13.73 8.33 -5.50
C ALA A 213 -13.31 7.48 -6.71
N GLN A 214 -14.21 7.28 -7.69
CA GLN A 214 -13.91 6.64 -8.95
C GLN A 214 -12.77 7.37 -9.68
N LYS A 215 -12.87 8.70 -9.86
CA LYS A 215 -11.83 9.48 -10.55
C LYS A 215 -10.50 9.49 -9.78
N ALA A 216 -10.55 9.61 -8.45
CA ALA A 216 -9.35 9.55 -7.62
C ALA A 216 -8.64 8.18 -7.76
N ARG A 217 -9.40 7.09 -7.83
CA ARG A 217 -8.86 5.75 -8.04
C ARG A 217 -8.33 5.56 -9.47
N GLN A 218 -9.04 6.06 -10.49
CA GLN A 218 -8.56 6.07 -11.87
C GLN A 218 -7.23 6.82 -11.97
N PHE A 219 -7.14 7.99 -11.34
CA PHE A 219 -5.90 8.76 -11.28
C PHE A 219 -4.76 7.97 -10.63
N GLY A 220 -4.98 7.38 -9.45
CA GLY A 220 -3.96 6.58 -8.78
C GLY A 220 -3.51 5.35 -9.60
N THR A 221 -4.45 4.69 -10.27
CA THR A 221 -4.16 3.57 -11.16
C THR A 221 -3.37 4.02 -12.39
N ALA A 222 -3.77 5.12 -13.02
CA ALA A 222 -3.08 5.69 -14.18
C ALA A 222 -1.66 6.15 -13.81
N LEU A 223 -1.48 6.78 -12.64
CA LEU A 223 -0.18 7.16 -12.10
C LEU A 223 0.76 5.96 -11.95
N LEU A 224 0.29 4.88 -11.32
CA LEU A 224 1.08 3.66 -11.16
C LEU A 224 1.39 3.01 -12.51
N THR A 225 0.44 3.03 -13.44
CA THR A 225 0.60 2.48 -14.79
C THR A 225 1.67 3.25 -15.56
N LYS A 226 1.56 4.58 -15.56
CA LYS A 226 2.56 5.46 -16.21
C LYS A 226 3.94 5.30 -15.59
N GLY A 227 3.99 5.29 -14.26
CA GLY A 227 5.25 5.12 -13.55
C GLY A 227 5.93 3.77 -13.80
N ALA A 228 5.15 2.72 -14.07
CA ALA A 228 5.67 1.41 -14.42
C ALA A 228 6.50 1.37 -15.72
N GLU A 229 6.43 2.41 -16.55
CA GLU A 229 7.30 2.55 -17.73
C GLU A 229 8.73 2.92 -17.33
N SER A 230 8.90 3.68 -16.27
CA SER A 230 10.16 4.28 -15.84
C SER A 230 10.71 3.68 -14.55
N VAL A 231 9.85 3.11 -13.70
CA VAL A 231 10.20 2.55 -12.39
C VAL A 231 9.82 1.07 -12.33
N SER A 232 10.78 0.23 -11.95
CA SER A 232 10.52 -1.21 -11.76
C SER A 232 9.71 -1.44 -10.48
N LEU A 233 8.51 -1.99 -10.65
CA LEU A 233 7.61 -2.36 -9.55
C LEU A 233 7.81 -3.85 -9.23
N LYS A 234 8.53 -4.15 -8.17
CA LYS A 234 8.85 -5.53 -7.77
C LYS A 234 7.63 -6.32 -7.28
N ASN A 235 6.57 -5.61 -6.92
CA ASN A 235 5.26 -6.18 -6.59
C ASN A 235 4.15 -5.18 -6.88
N PHE A 236 2.89 -5.57 -6.66
CA PHE A 236 1.72 -4.76 -6.98
C PHE A 236 0.96 -4.27 -5.74
N ARG A 237 1.59 -4.23 -4.57
CA ARG A 237 0.94 -3.86 -3.30
C ARG A 237 0.42 -2.43 -3.28
N ALA A 238 1.06 -1.50 -4.02
CA ALA A 238 0.58 -0.13 -4.15
C ALA A 238 -0.86 -0.05 -4.71
N TYR A 239 -1.25 -1.01 -5.56
CA TYR A 239 -2.62 -1.09 -6.08
C TYR A 239 -3.62 -1.59 -5.04
N ASP A 240 -3.18 -2.40 -4.09
CA ASP A 240 -4.05 -3.02 -3.09
C ASP A 240 -4.46 -2.05 -1.98
N ARG A 241 -3.67 -1.01 -1.78
CA ARG A 241 -3.70 -0.18 -0.59
C ARG A 241 -4.08 1.27 -0.83
N MET A 242 -4.76 1.52 -1.93
CA MET A 242 -5.22 2.85 -2.28
C MET A 242 -6.56 3.16 -1.60
N LEU A 243 -6.63 4.25 -0.82
CA LEU A 243 -7.86 4.72 -0.22
C LEU A 243 -8.29 6.08 -0.84
N PRO A 244 -9.58 6.26 -1.15
CA PRO A 244 -10.71 5.36 -0.91
C PRO A 244 -10.54 4.01 -1.61
N LEU A 245 -10.85 2.90 -0.90
CA LEU A 245 -10.78 1.57 -1.50
C LEU A 245 -11.99 1.30 -2.41
N GLN A 246 -13.13 1.92 -2.10
CA GLN A 246 -14.39 1.77 -2.81
C GLN A 246 -14.70 3.05 -3.61
N GLU A 247 -15.39 2.90 -4.72
CA GLU A 247 -15.87 4.01 -5.55
C GLU A 247 -17.20 4.55 -5.05
N HIS A 248 -18.01 3.67 -4.46
CA HIS A 248 -19.32 3.97 -3.91
C HIS A 248 -19.41 3.58 -2.45
N LEU A 249 -20.08 4.42 -1.67
CA LEU A 249 -20.37 4.15 -0.26
C LEU A 249 -21.74 3.50 -0.15
N PRO A 250 -21.84 2.18 0.17
CA PRO A 250 -23.14 1.55 0.38
C PRO A 250 -23.91 2.24 1.49
N GLU A 251 -25.23 2.34 1.33
CA GLU A 251 -26.11 3.00 2.29
C GLU A 251 -25.93 2.43 3.72
N GLY A 252 -25.82 3.32 4.70
CA GLY A 252 -25.61 2.96 6.09
C GLY A 252 -24.24 2.38 6.46
N LYS A 253 -23.31 2.26 5.51
CA LYS A 253 -21.92 1.83 5.75
C LYS A 253 -21.00 3.02 6.03
N LEU A 254 -19.85 2.73 6.62
CA LEU A 254 -18.86 3.76 7.00
C LEU A 254 -17.74 3.95 5.98
N GLY A 255 -17.50 2.95 5.14
CA GLY A 255 -16.32 2.91 4.28
C GLY A 255 -15.06 2.45 5.02
N ASN A 256 -13.92 2.57 4.36
CA ASN A 256 -12.61 2.24 4.91
C ASN A 256 -12.07 3.40 5.74
N LEU A 257 -11.27 3.08 6.74
CA LEU A 257 -10.73 4.04 7.69
C LEU A 257 -9.22 4.14 7.51
N ILE A 258 -8.68 5.37 7.71
CA ILE A 258 -7.24 5.61 7.86
C ILE A 258 -6.96 6.40 9.12
N ALA A 259 -5.86 6.07 9.80
CA ALA A 259 -5.39 6.86 10.94
C ALA A 259 -4.83 8.20 10.46
N LEU A 260 -5.07 9.26 11.22
CA LEU A 260 -4.48 10.57 10.94
C LEU A 260 -2.98 10.59 11.30
N PRO A 261 -2.16 11.34 10.54
CA PRO A 261 -0.76 11.57 10.85
C PRO A 261 -0.57 12.57 11.99
N LEU A 262 0.69 12.76 12.40
CA LEU A 262 1.10 13.70 13.44
C LEU A 262 0.49 13.42 14.82
N GLN A 263 0.20 12.15 15.11
CA GLN A 263 -0.26 11.77 16.45
C GLN A 263 0.84 12.03 17.48
N GLY A 264 0.56 12.91 18.44
CA GLY A 264 1.59 13.51 19.28
C GLY A 264 2.48 12.53 20.04
N ARG A 265 1.94 11.43 20.57
CA ARG A 265 2.74 10.41 21.27
C ARG A 265 3.65 9.63 20.30
N ALA A 266 3.12 9.25 19.16
CA ALA A 266 3.90 8.55 18.14
C ALA A 266 4.97 9.46 17.54
N LEU A 267 4.65 10.74 17.35
CA LEU A 267 5.56 11.74 16.82
C LEU A 267 6.78 11.96 17.74
N ARG A 268 6.58 11.93 19.07
CA ARG A 268 7.70 11.97 20.05
C ARG A 268 8.67 10.79 19.89
N ASN A 269 8.20 9.67 19.33
CA ASN A 269 9.02 8.49 19.03
C ASN A 269 9.49 8.43 17.57
N GLY A 270 9.38 9.54 16.81
CA GLY A 270 9.76 9.62 15.41
C GLY A 270 8.81 8.91 14.44
N ASN A 271 7.61 8.50 14.89
CA ASN A 271 6.57 7.85 14.09
C ASN A 271 5.38 8.79 13.88
N SER A 272 4.44 8.42 12.99
CA SER A 272 3.34 9.30 12.57
C SER A 272 3.85 10.65 12.07
N ALA A 273 5.02 10.65 11.44
CA ALA A 273 5.78 11.82 11.02
C ALA A 273 6.00 11.80 9.51
N PHE A 274 5.93 12.97 8.89
CA PHE A 274 6.35 13.13 7.50
C PHE A 274 7.86 13.00 7.40
N VAL A 275 8.32 12.28 6.37
CA VAL A 275 9.72 11.88 6.20
C VAL A 275 10.24 12.26 4.81
N ASP A 276 11.53 12.60 4.77
CA ASP A 276 12.27 12.86 3.55
C ASP A 276 12.62 11.57 2.78
N GLU A 277 13.39 11.71 1.70
CA GLU A 277 13.84 10.61 0.85
C GLU A 277 14.79 9.63 1.58
N ASN A 278 15.45 10.10 2.64
CA ASN A 278 16.33 9.29 3.46
C ASN A 278 15.61 8.70 4.69
N TRP A 279 14.28 8.78 4.70
CA TRP A 279 13.44 8.34 5.82
C TRP A 279 13.67 9.09 7.13
N ASN A 280 14.28 10.28 7.11
CA ASN A 280 14.38 11.16 8.27
C ASN A 280 13.09 11.98 8.40
N ALA A 281 12.61 12.13 9.64
CA ALA A 281 11.47 13.02 9.88
C ALA A 281 11.87 14.47 9.55
N TYR A 282 11.01 15.18 8.80
CA TYR A 282 11.23 16.61 8.57
C TYR A 282 11.33 17.36 9.90
N PRO A 283 12.31 18.26 10.05
CA PRO A 283 12.43 19.07 11.26
C PRO A 283 11.21 19.96 11.50
N ASP A 284 10.58 20.46 10.46
CA ASP A 284 9.32 21.21 10.49
C ASP A 284 8.21 20.42 9.81
N GLN A 285 7.45 19.65 10.60
CA GLN A 285 6.32 18.85 10.12
C GLN A 285 5.18 19.68 9.55
N TRP A 286 4.96 20.86 10.11
CA TRP A 286 3.93 21.79 9.65
C TRP A 286 4.32 22.49 8.35
N GLY A 287 5.59 22.82 8.21
CA GLY A 287 6.18 23.33 6.97
C GLY A 287 6.09 22.29 5.86
N ALA A 288 6.42 21.02 6.15
CA ALA A 288 6.29 19.92 5.20
C ALA A 288 4.84 19.75 4.73
N LEU A 289 3.86 19.79 5.66
CA LEU A 289 2.45 19.75 5.31
C LEU A 289 2.02 20.96 4.48
N LYS A 290 2.49 22.16 4.83
CA LYS A 290 2.16 23.40 4.13
C LYS A 290 2.72 23.44 2.71
N SER A 291 3.87 22.84 2.47
CA SER A 291 4.50 22.78 1.15
C SER A 291 3.83 21.81 0.21
N ALA A 292 3.08 20.81 0.73
CA ALA A 292 2.39 19.83 -0.09
C ALA A 292 1.29 20.50 -0.94
N ARG A 293 1.51 20.54 -2.26
CA ARG A 293 0.57 21.11 -3.22
C ARG A 293 -0.66 20.21 -3.36
N LYS A 294 -1.81 20.82 -3.52
CA LYS A 294 -3.07 20.14 -3.78
C LYS A 294 -3.36 20.14 -5.27
N LEU A 295 -3.74 19.00 -5.82
CA LEU A 295 -4.16 18.87 -7.22
C LEU A 295 -5.60 19.33 -7.39
N SER A 296 -5.87 20.08 -8.46
CA SER A 296 -7.23 20.41 -8.88
C SER A 296 -7.87 19.22 -9.64
N VAL A 297 -9.20 19.21 -9.73
CA VAL A 297 -9.94 18.23 -10.56
C VAL A 297 -9.45 18.26 -11.99
N LYS A 298 -9.22 19.46 -12.55
CA LYS A 298 -8.73 19.61 -13.92
C LYS A 298 -7.36 18.99 -14.12
N GLU A 299 -6.40 19.23 -13.22
CA GLU A 299 -5.07 18.60 -13.30
C GLU A 299 -5.15 17.07 -13.25
N ILE A 300 -6.04 16.53 -12.41
CA ILE A 300 -6.30 15.10 -12.34
C ILE A 300 -6.85 14.57 -13.67
N GLU A 301 -7.83 15.25 -14.23
CA GLU A 301 -8.44 14.89 -15.54
C GLU A 301 -7.43 14.96 -16.68
N ASP A 302 -6.65 16.04 -16.76
CA ASP A 302 -5.61 16.23 -17.76
C ASP A 302 -4.54 15.11 -17.67
N LYS A 303 -4.14 14.75 -16.47
CA LYS A 303 -3.18 13.65 -16.24
C LYS A 303 -3.77 12.28 -16.60
N ILE A 304 -4.99 11.98 -16.20
CA ILE A 304 -5.69 10.74 -16.60
C ILE A 304 -5.76 10.68 -18.13
N ALA A 305 -6.18 11.75 -18.80
CA ALA A 305 -6.28 11.79 -20.25
C ALA A 305 -4.93 11.59 -20.95
N ALA A 306 -3.88 12.19 -20.42
CA ALA A 306 -2.53 12.05 -20.96
C ALA A 306 -1.93 10.64 -20.77
N TRP A 307 -2.25 9.96 -19.67
CA TRP A 307 -1.68 8.64 -19.35
C TRP A 307 -2.54 7.46 -19.84
N THR A 308 -3.83 7.66 -20.06
CA THR A 308 -4.78 6.58 -20.42
C THR A 308 -4.62 6.04 -21.85
N PRO A 309 -4.16 6.78 -22.86
CA PRO A 309 -3.93 6.19 -24.19
C PRO A 309 -2.91 5.05 -24.20
N GLU A 310 -1.95 5.10 -23.26
CA GLU A 310 -0.89 4.10 -23.10
C GLU A 310 -1.14 3.14 -21.92
N ALA A 311 -2.27 3.31 -21.24
CA ALA A 311 -2.59 2.63 -19.98
C ALA A 311 -3.00 1.15 -20.09
N GLY A 312 -2.80 0.53 -21.26
CA GLY A 312 -3.22 -0.87 -21.50
C GLY A 312 -2.63 -1.89 -20.55
N LEU A 313 -1.50 -1.58 -19.91
CA LEU A 313 -0.72 -2.56 -19.20
C LEU A 313 -1.27 -2.95 -17.81
N LEU A 314 -1.59 -1.97 -17.01
CA LEU A 314 -2.03 -2.19 -15.63
C LEU A 314 -3.52 -1.86 -15.46
N GLY A 315 -4.09 -1.04 -16.33
CA GLY A 315 -5.51 -0.72 -16.38
C GLY A 315 -6.40 -1.95 -16.56
N GLN A 316 -5.95 -2.96 -17.31
CA GLN A 316 -6.72 -4.20 -17.50
C GLN A 316 -6.87 -5.03 -16.20
N LEU A 317 -5.98 -4.87 -15.20
CA LEU A 317 -6.17 -5.51 -13.89
C LEU A 317 -7.02 -4.63 -12.94
N ALA A 318 -7.19 -3.34 -13.23
CA ALA A 318 -7.85 -2.41 -12.33
C ALA A 318 -9.34 -2.24 -12.60
N GLU A 319 -9.82 -2.44 -13.85
CA GLU A 319 -11.19 -2.11 -14.22
C GLU A 319 -11.88 -3.25 -14.96
N GLU A 320 -12.70 -4.00 -14.25
CA GLU A 320 -14.00 -4.43 -14.78
C GLU A 320 -15.09 -3.70 -14.01
N PRO A 321 -16.15 -3.22 -14.68
CA PRO A 321 -17.32 -2.71 -14.00
C PRO A 321 -17.80 -3.79 -13.02
N GLN A 322 -18.17 -3.39 -11.80
CA GLN A 322 -18.91 -4.26 -10.91
C GLN A 322 -20.05 -4.88 -11.72
N GLU A 323 -20.06 -6.19 -11.88
CA GLU A 323 -21.24 -6.89 -12.35
C GLU A 323 -22.37 -6.53 -11.36
N ALA A 324 -23.19 -5.58 -11.76
CA ALA A 324 -24.50 -5.43 -11.19
C ALA A 324 -25.23 -6.77 -11.41
N GLU A 325 -25.88 -7.21 -10.37
CA GLU A 325 -26.70 -8.39 -10.21
C GLU A 325 -27.22 -9.00 -11.50
N GLU A 326 -27.05 -10.33 -11.61
CA GLU A 326 -27.77 -11.16 -12.56
C GLU A 326 -29.26 -10.82 -12.55
N ASN A 327 -29.67 -9.99 -13.48
CA ASN A 327 -30.94 -10.04 -14.17
C ASN A 327 -31.00 -8.89 -15.18
N THR A 328 -30.53 -9.11 -16.35
CA THR A 328 -31.17 -8.66 -17.61
C THR A 328 -30.27 -9.03 -18.78
N GLN A 329 -30.82 -9.80 -19.71
CA GLN A 329 -30.44 -10.03 -21.09
C GLN A 329 -29.06 -9.51 -21.51
N LYS A 330 -28.14 -10.47 -21.76
CA LYS A 330 -26.89 -10.22 -22.50
C LYS A 330 -27.17 -9.41 -23.76
N SER A 331 -26.98 -8.10 -23.69
CA SER A 331 -26.86 -7.30 -24.90
C SER A 331 -25.49 -7.62 -25.49
N PHE A 332 -25.49 -8.39 -26.58
CA PHE A 332 -24.35 -8.52 -27.48
C PHE A 332 -24.09 -7.16 -28.15
N LEU A 333 -23.42 -6.24 -27.43
CA LEU A 333 -22.76 -5.12 -28.06
C LEU A 333 -21.41 -5.63 -28.55
N PRO A 334 -21.12 -5.55 -29.86
CA PRO A 334 -19.81 -5.98 -30.35
C PRO A 334 -18.70 -5.17 -29.66
N GLU A 335 -17.68 -5.87 -29.17
CA GLU A 335 -16.46 -5.23 -28.68
C GLU A 335 -16.01 -4.20 -29.71
N LYS A 336 -15.86 -2.96 -29.25
CA LYS A 336 -15.45 -1.85 -30.12
C LYS A 336 -13.99 -2.09 -30.51
N PRO A 337 -13.68 -2.45 -31.78
CA PRO A 337 -12.32 -2.87 -32.19
C PRO A 337 -11.23 -1.81 -31.94
N TRP A 338 -11.66 -0.54 -31.83
CA TRP A 338 -10.78 0.62 -31.57
C TRP A 338 -10.45 0.84 -30.09
N ARG A 339 -10.88 -0.05 -29.17
CA ARG A 339 -10.54 -0.02 -27.73
C ARG A 339 -9.58 -1.12 -27.32
N LYS A 340 -8.96 -1.83 -28.25
CA LYS A 340 -7.79 -2.65 -27.93
C LYS A 340 -6.65 -1.71 -27.58
N THR A 341 -6.41 -1.52 -26.33
CA THR A 341 -5.20 -0.91 -25.79
C THR A 341 -4.06 -1.88 -26.05
N GLU A 342 -3.37 -1.71 -27.18
CA GLU A 342 -2.19 -2.49 -27.52
C GLU A 342 -1.05 -2.10 -26.54
N LEU A 343 -0.53 -3.12 -25.91
CA LEU A 343 0.68 -3.05 -25.15
C LEU A 343 1.84 -2.66 -26.06
N THR A 344 2.37 -1.46 -25.92
CA THR A 344 3.52 -1.01 -26.68
C THR A 344 4.81 -1.45 -26.02
N LEU A 345 5.12 -2.75 -26.08
CA LEU A 345 6.49 -3.22 -25.91
C LEU A 345 7.23 -3.06 -27.24
N HIS A 346 8.49 -2.68 -27.14
CA HIS A 346 9.34 -2.45 -28.30
C HIS A 346 10.61 -3.31 -28.21
N PRO A 347 11.22 -3.71 -29.33
CA PRO A 347 12.50 -4.45 -29.33
C PRO A 347 13.60 -3.72 -28.54
N GLU A 348 13.56 -2.40 -28.48
CA GLU A 348 14.49 -1.57 -27.71
C GLU A 348 14.28 -1.59 -26.18
N ASP A 349 13.29 -2.32 -25.68
CA ASP A 349 13.07 -2.52 -24.24
C ASP A 349 14.04 -3.53 -23.62
N VAL A 350 14.87 -4.16 -24.46
CA VAL A 350 15.99 -4.99 -24.05
C VAL A 350 17.27 -4.52 -24.76
N LYS A 351 18.40 -4.56 -24.05
CA LYS A 351 19.72 -4.41 -24.66
C LYS A 351 20.24 -5.79 -25.09
N GLY A 352 20.11 -6.10 -26.39
CA GLY A 352 20.44 -7.42 -26.92
C GLY A 352 19.24 -8.35 -26.96
N ALA A 353 19.33 -9.50 -26.31
CA ALA A 353 18.25 -10.47 -26.19
C ALA A 353 17.86 -10.72 -24.72
N VAL A 354 16.64 -11.18 -24.49
CA VAL A 354 16.20 -11.61 -23.16
C VAL A 354 16.79 -12.98 -22.86
N GLU A 355 17.58 -13.07 -21.81
CA GLU A 355 18.18 -14.33 -21.33
C GLU A 355 17.20 -15.05 -20.42
N LEU A 356 16.76 -16.25 -20.80
CA LEU A 356 15.80 -17.09 -20.08
C LEU A 356 16.45 -18.42 -19.69
N VAL A 357 16.29 -18.81 -18.45
CA VAL A 357 16.62 -20.16 -17.97
C VAL A 357 15.35 -20.88 -17.55
N TYR A 358 15.06 -22.01 -18.17
CA TYR A 358 13.90 -22.84 -17.86
C TYR A 358 14.33 -24.05 -17.04
N ALA A 359 14.05 -24.00 -15.73
CA ALA A 359 14.42 -25.04 -14.77
C ALA A 359 13.23 -25.46 -13.91
N ASN A 360 13.32 -25.38 -12.59
CA ASN A 360 12.18 -25.53 -11.66
C ASN A 360 11.18 -24.36 -11.74
N GLY A 361 11.59 -23.22 -12.30
CA GLY A 361 10.83 -22.03 -12.67
C GLY A 361 11.31 -21.50 -14.02
N VAL A 362 10.89 -20.31 -14.38
CA VAL A 362 11.42 -19.52 -15.50
C VAL A 362 12.17 -18.33 -14.91
N TYR A 363 13.47 -18.29 -15.11
CA TYR A 363 14.37 -17.27 -14.60
C TYR A 363 14.75 -16.32 -15.72
N ILE A 364 14.50 -15.03 -15.55
CA ILE A 364 14.68 -14.00 -16.56
C ILE A 364 15.68 -12.99 -16.04
N LYS A 365 16.83 -12.82 -16.71
CA LYS A 365 17.84 -11.85 -16.31
C LYS A 365 17.32 -10.44 -16.55
N SER A 366 17.21 -9.63 -15.49
CA SER A 366 16.55 -8.34 -15.51
C SER A 366 17.46 -7.15 -15.82
N THR A 367 18.79 -7.31 -15.72
CA THR A 367 19.78 -6.22 -15.75
C THR A 367 19.84 -5.45 -17.08
N ASN A 368 19.46 -6.08 -18.18
CA ASN A 368 19.45 -5.50 -19.53
C ASN A 368 18.04 -5.11 -20.01
N LEU A 369 17.03 -5.26 -19.17
CA LEU A 369 15.62 -4.97 -19.47
C LEU A 369 15.22 -3.60 -18.96
N LYS A 370 14.48 -2.83 -19.78
CA LYS A 370 13.84 -1.60 -19.29
C LYS A 370 12.72 -1.93 -18.30
N PRO A 371 12.40 -1.02 -17.35
CA PRO A 371 11.36 -1.22 -16.33
C PRO A 371 10.02 -1.65 -16.91
N ARG A 372 9.62 -1.11 -18.04
CA ARG A 372 8.37 -1.45 -18.75
C ARG A 372 8.30 -2.96 -19.04
N LEU A 373 9.34 -3.53 -19.66
CA LEU A 373 9.39 -4.95 -19.95
C LEU A 373 9.45 -5.79 -18.67
N GLN A 374 10.25 -5.40 -17.68
CA GLN A 374 10.31 -6.09 -16.38
C GLN A 374 8.94 -6.21 -15.71
N ASN A 375 8.17 -5.12 -15.70
CA ASN A 375 6.85 -5.09 -15.10
C ASN A 375 5.85 -5.98 -15.85
N GLN A 376 5.95 -6.02 -17.20
CA GLN A 376 5.13 -6.92 -18.01
C GLN A 376 5.43 -8.40 -17.74
N LEU A 377 6.70 -8.73 -17.64
CA LEU A 377 7.12 -10.10 -17.34
C LEU A 377 6.57 -10.55 -15.98
N ARG A 378 6.69 -9.72 -14.93
CA ARG A 378 6.10 -10.02 -13.61
C ARG A 378 4.60 -10.20 -13.68
N ARG A 379 3.93 -9.46 -14.56
CA ARG A 379 2.49 -9.51 -14.70
C ARG A 379 1.97 -10.83 -15.26
N LEU A 380 2.77 -11.57 -16.01
CA LEU A 380 2.41 -12.93 -16.46
C LEU A 380 2.12 -13.88 -15.30
N ALA A 381 2.70 -13.60 -14.11
CA ALA A 381 2.47 -14.37 -12.90
C ALA A 381 1.51 -13.67 -11.91
N ALA A 382 0.75 -12.67 -12.35
CA ALA A 382 -0.17 -11.90 -11.50
C ALA A 382 -1.62 -12.06 -11.96
N TYR A 383 -2.55 -12.15 -11.01
CA TYR A 383 -3.98 -12.24 -11.30
C TYR A 383 -4.84 -11.55 -10.23
N LYS A 384 -6.07 -11.19 -10.61
CA LYS A 384 -7.06 -10.61 -9.68
C LYS A 384 -7.45 -11.64 -8.63
N ASN A 385 -7.45 -11.23 -7.35
CA ASN A 385 -7.84 -12.11 -6.25
C ASN A 385 -9.38 -12.22 -6.15
N PRO A 386 -9.99 -13.37 -6.44
CA PRO A 386 -11.44 -13.50 -6.41
C PRO A 386 -12.04 -13.27 -5.01
N GLU A 387 -11.29 -13.62 -3.95
CA GLU A 387 -11.73 -13.42 -2.57
C GLU A 387 -11.83 -11.94 -2.22
N PHE A 388 -10.86 -11.13 -2.67
CA PHE A 388 -10.89 -9.68 -2.49
C PHE A 388 -12.16 -9.08 -3.11
N HIS A 389 -12.40 -9.38 -4.40
CA HIS A 389 -13.55 -8.84 -5.13
C HIS A 389 -14.88 -9.33 -4.55
N LYS A 390 -14.97 -10.61 -4.17
CA LYS A 390 -16.16 -11.16 -3.51
C LYS A 390 -16.46 -10.45 -2.19
N LYS A 391 -15.46 -10.25 -1.33
CA LYS A 391 -15.66 -9.54 -0.05
C LYS A 391 -16.00 -8.07 -0.25
N LEU A 392 -15.37 -7.43 -1.25
CA LEU A 392 -15.64 -6.04 -1.60
C LEU A 392 -17.11 -5.86 -2.05
N ALA A 393 -17.58 -6.71 -2.96
CA ALA A 393 -18.97 -6.70 -3.44
C ALA A 393 -19.99 -6.93 -2.32
N MET A 394 -19.67 -7.78 -1.34
CA MET A 394 -20.51 -8.01 -0.17
C MET A 394 -20.37 -6.94 0.94
N GLY A 395 -19.58 -5.88 0.72
CA GLY A 395 -19.34 -4.83 1.72
C GLY A 395 -18.57 -5.30 2.97
N PHE A 396 -17.87 -6.44 2.90
CA PHE A 396 -16.99 -6.91 3.97
C PHE A 396 -15.65 -6.22 3.94
N SER A 397 -14.94 -6.26 5.09
CA SER A 397 -13.57 -5.76 5.17
C SER A 397 -12.65 -6.61 4.28
N THR A 398 -11.85 -5.95 3.46
CA THR A 398 -10.81 -6.55 2.64
C THR A 398 -9.42 -6.43 3.28
N LEU A 399 -9.37 -5.99 4.53
CA LEU A 399 -8.11 -5.83 5.27
C LEU A 399 -7.32 -7.14 5.31
N GLY A 400 -6.07 -7.09 4.88
CA GLY A 400 -5.18 -8.26 4.82
C GLY A 400 -5.41 -9.21 3.64
N ILE A 401 -6.31 -8.87 2.71
CA ILE A 401 -6.54 -9.64 1.49
C ILE A 401 -6.02 -8.83 0.32
N PRO A 402 -4.99 -9.29 -0.41
CA PRO A 402 -4.46 -8.56 -1.55
C PRO A 402 -5.47 -8.56 -2.71
N ARG A 403 -5.57 -7.45 -3.42
CA ARG A 403 -6.41 -7.31 -4.63
C ARG A 403 -5.83 -8.12 -5.79
N ILE A 404 -4.50 -8.18 -5.87
CA ILE A 404 -3.74 -8.88 -6.88
C ILE A 404 -2.87 -9.92 -6.19
N VAL A 405 -2.89 -11.14 -6.70
CA VAL A 405 -1.98 -12.20 -6.28
C VAL A 405 -0.85 -12.28 -7.30
N TYR A 406 0.38 -12.08 -6.84
CA TYR A 406 1.59 -12.26 -7.64
C TYR A 406 2.28 -13.56 -7.21
N CYS A 407 2.43 -14.50 -8.15
CA CYS A 407 3.00 -15.83 -7.91
C CYS A 407 4.48 -15.92 -8.32
N GLY A 408 5.07 -14.83 -8.82
CA GLY A 408 6.50 -14.73 -9.09
C GLY A 408 7.25 -14.09 -7.93
N HIS A 409 8.56 -14.00 -8.06
CA HIS A 409 9.44 -13.27 -7.15
C HIS A 409 10.69 -12.80 -7.90
N ASP A 410 11.45 -11.92 -7.26
CA ASP A 410 12.76 -11.49 -7.78
C ASP A 410 13.86 -12.13 -6.92
N ASP A 411 14.87 -12.74 -7.56
CA ASP A 411 16.07 -13.27 -6.89
C ASP A 411 17.32 -12.65 -7.51
N GLY A 412 17.97 -11.77 -6.78
CA GLY A 412 19.10 -10.98 -7.26
C GLY A 412 18.76 -10.23 -8.54
N ASP A 413 19.44 -10.57 -9.62
CA ASP A 413 19.23 -9.97 -10.94
C ASP A 413 18.19 -10.71 -11.80
N PHE A 414 17.47 -11.64 -11.23
CA PHE A 414 16.50 -12.45 -11.96
C PHE A 414 15.05 -12.16 -11.52
N ILE A 415 14.16 -12.10 -12.51
CA ILE A 415 12.71 -12.20 -12.31
C ILE A 415 12.39 -13.69 -12.45
N CYS A 416 11.79 -14.26 -11.40
CA CYS A 416 11.46 -15.68 -11.31
C CYS A 416 9.95 -15.87 -11.48
N LEU A 417 9.54 -16.60 -12.51
CA LEU A 417 8.14 -16.88 -12.80
C LEU A 417 7.84 -18.38 -12.63
N PRO A 418 6.61 -18.74 -12.29
CA PRO A 418 6.16 -20.13 -12.32
C PRO A 418 6.33 -20.76 -13.70
N ARG A 419 6.61 -22.05 -13.75
CA ARG A 419 6.82 -22.82 -15.01
C ARG A 419 5.67 -22.67 -16.01
N GLY A 420 4.43 -22.53 -15.50
CA GLY A 420 3.24 -22.36 -16.34
C GLY A 420 3.22 -21.06 -17.16
N CYS A 421 4.07 -20.08 -16.83
CA CYS A 421 4.14 -18.81 -17.56
C CYS A 421 4.99 -18.89 -18.85
N VAL A 422 5.68 -20.00 -19.13
CA VAL A 422 6.67 -20.06 -20.22
C VAL A 422 6.08 -19.81 -21.61
N GLU A 423 4.90 -20.33 -21.89
CA GLU A 423 4.26 -20.15 -23.21
C GLU A 423 3.75 -18.72 -23.37
N SER A 424 3.05 -18.17 -22.38
CA SER A 424 2.61 -16.78 -22.40
C SER A 424 3.78 -15.79 -22.45
N LEU A 425 4.93 -16.16 -21.86
CA LEU A 425 6.15 -15.37 -21.95
C LEU A 425 6.70 -15.35 -23.38
N LYS A 426 6.74 -16.49 -24.09
CA LYS A 426 7.18 -16.56 -25.48
C LYS A 426 6.24 -15.74 -26.37
N GLU A 427 4.94 -15.94 -26.25
CA GLU A 427 3.91 -15.19 -26.98
C GLU A 427 4.11 -13.69 -26.81
N LEU A 428 4.30 -13.22 -25.58
CA LEU A 428 4.55 -11.80 -25.28
C LEU A 428 5.78 -11.24 -25.99
N LEU A 429 6.90 -11.98 -25.96
CA LEU A 429 8.16 -11.55 -26.56
C LEU A 429 8.09 -11.59 -28.11
N GLU A 430 7.41 -12.59 -28.66
CA GLU A 430 7.20 -12.76 -30.11
C GLU A 430 6.28 -11.68 -30.67
N GLU A 431 5.17 -11.38 -30.00
CA GLU A 431 4.26 -10.29 -30.38
C GLU A 431 4.94 -8.92 -30.37
N ALA A 432 5.85 -8.71 -29.42
CA ALA A 432 6.64 -7.48 -29.31
C ALA A 432 7.90 -7.47 -30.20
N ALA A 433 8.15 -8.53 -30.97
CA ALA A 433 9.36 -8.74 -31.75
C ALA A 433 10.67 -8.58 -30.94
N ILE A 434 10.63 -8.98 -29.64
CA ILE A 434 11.77 -8.92 -28.72
C ILE A 434 12.56 -10.22 -28.83
N PRO A 435 13.87 -10.17 -29.18
CA PRO A 435 14.69 -11.36 -29.28
C PRO A 435 14.95 -11.97 -27.90
N TYR A 436 14.93 -13.32 -27.82
CA TYR A 436 15.21 -14.03 -26.58
C TYR A 436 15.99 -15.33 -26.82
N HIS A 437 16.71 -15.78 -25.79
CA HIS A 437 17.41 -17.05 -25.74
C HIS A 437 16.92 -17.86 -24.54
N ILE A 438 16.56 -19.13 -24.77
CA ILE A 438 16.14 -20.05 -23.73
C ILE A 438 17.19 -21.13 -23.52
N THR A 439 17.72 -21.21 -22.30
CA THR A 439 18.54 -22.33 -21.85
C THR A 439 17.63 -23.27 -21.05
N ASP A 440 17.49 -24.52 -21.51
CA ASP A 440 16.68 -25.52 -20.82
C ASP A 440 17.57 -26.32 -19.86
N GLU A 441 17.43 -26.07 -18.58
CA GLU A 441 18.15 -26.74 -17.50
C GLU A 441 17.21 -27.64 -16.67
N ARG A 442 16.08 -28.06 -17.25
CA ARG A 442 15.20 -29.01 -16.58
C ARG A 442 15.90 -30.34 -16.41
N GLN A 443 15.88 -30.85 -15.18
CA GLN A 443 16.34 -32.22 -14.94
C GLN A 443 15.37 -33.18 -15.61
N SER A 444 15.87 -34.09 -16.45
CA SER A 444 15.09 -35.17 -17.01
C SER A 444 14.79 -36.19 -15.91
N ASP A 445 13.56 -36.20 -15.45
CA ASP A 445 13.14 -37.14 -14.43
C ASP A 445 13.23 -38.58 -14.92
N ARG A 446 13.51 -39.47 -13.97
CA ARG A 446 13.48 -40.91 -14.19
C ARG A 446 12.05 -41.31 -14.60
N LYS A 447 11.89 -41.91 -15.79
CA LYS A 447 10.60 -42.42 -16.23
C LYS A 447 10.09 -43.44 -15.20
N ILE A 448 9.01 -43.11 -14.52
CA ILE A 448 8.31 -44.03 -13.62
C ILE A 448 7.12 -44.64 -14.36
N LYS A 449 6.96 -45.94 -14.23
CA LYS A 449 5.75 -46.62 -14.72
C LYS A 449 4.69 -46.50 -13.64
N VAL A 450 3.72 -45.61 -13.85
CA VAL A 450 2.56 -45.47 -12.97
C VAL A 450 1.28 -45.74 -13.76
N SER A 451 0.31 -46.34 -13.12
CA SER A 451 -1.05 -46.49 -13.64
C SER A 451 -2.01 -45.78 -12.68
N PHE A 452 -2.94 -45.04 -13.22
CA PHE A 452 -4.00 -44.43 -12.44
C PHE A 452 -5.10 -45.47 -12.20
N ALA A 453 -5.33 -45.84 -10.94
CA ALA A 453 -6.34 -46.86 -10.55
C ALA A 453 -7.68 -46.24 -10.11
N GLY A 454 -7.83 -44.92 -10.17
CA GLY A 454 -9.07 -44.22 -9.80
C GLY A 454 -9.99 -43.95 -10.97
N GLN A 455 -11.22 -43.52 -10.69
CA GLN A 455 -12.13 -42.95 -11.68
C GLN A 455 -12.12 -41.41 -11.57
N LEU A 456 -11.87 -40.74 -12.69
CA LEU A 456 -12.01 -39.30 -12.78
C LEU A 456 -13.50 -38.91 -12.83
N TYR A 457 -13.85 -37.82 -12.18
CA TYR A 457 -15.16 -37.20 -12.36
C TYR A 457 -15.33 -36.72 -13.81
N PRO A 458 -16.58 -36.63 -14.34
CA PRO A 458 -16.82 -36.22 -15.74
C PRO A 458 -16.17 -34.87 -16.10
N GLU A 459 -16.05 -33.95 -15.16
CA GLU A 459 -15.41 -32.64 -15.34
C GLU A 459 -13.88 -32.77 -15.43
N GLN A 460 -13.28 -33.66 -14.68
CA GLN A 460 -11.84 -33.94 -14.72
C GLN A 460 -11.41 -34.73 -15.96
N GLN A 461 -12.36 -35.47 -16.60
CA GLN A 461 -12.10 -36.17 -17.85
C GLN A 461 -12.12 -35.23 -19.08
N ARG A 462 -12.67 -34.00 -18.91
CA ARG A 462 -12.76 -33.00 -19.97
C ARG A 462 -11.60 -32.01 -19.96
N ALA A 463 -10.86 -31.93 -18.89
CA ALA A 463 -9.67 -31.08 -18.72
C ALA A 463 -8.42 -31.82 -19.24
#